data_754272852d4e0181ac8e7cd801170e60
#
_entry.id   754272852d4e0181ac8e7cd801170e60
#
_cell.length_a   1.000
_cell.length_b   1.000
_cell.length_c   1.000
_cell.angle_alpha   90.00
_cell.angle_beta   90.00
_cell.angle_gamma   90.00
#
_symmetry.space_group_name_H-M   'P 1'
#
loop_
_entity.id
_entity.type
_entity.pdbx_description
1 polymer ?
#
loop_
_entity_poly.entity_id
_entity_poly.type
_entity_poly.pdbx_seq_one_letter_code
_entity_poly.pdbx_strand_id
1 'polypeptide(L)'
;MKVYGYASVIGCMEGLDARTQETLELAALLHDIGIKRSEEKYQSSAGPYQELEGPPEAEKLLAEFSLDCSMTERICWLIGHHHTYTDIQGMDYQILVEADFLVN
;
A
#
# COMPACT_ATOMS: atom_id res chain seq x y z
N MET A 1 -13.05 4.77 2.45
CA MET A 1 -11.92 3.82 2.32
C MET A 1 -11.73 3.04 3.61
N LYS A 2 -12.24 1.81 3.62
CA LYS A 2 -12.20 0.98 4.83
C LYS A 2 -10.78 0.54 5.19
N VAL A 3 -9.97 0.16 4.20
CA VAL A 3 -8.58 -0.26 4.48
C VAL A 3 -7.78 0.89 5.09
N TYR A 4 -7.94 2.11 4.56
CA TYR A 4 -7.30 3.29 5.13
C TYR A 4 -7.73 3.50 6.58
N GLY A 5 -9.04 3.42 6.84
CA GLY A 5 -9.57 3.62 8.18
C GLY A 5 -9.02 2.61 9.19
N TYR A 6 -9.02 1.33 8.84
CA TYR A 6 -8.48 0.28 9.70
C TYR A 6 -6.97 0.45 9.90
N ALA A 7 -6.23 0.72 8.82
CA ALA A 7 -4.78 0.91 8.91
C ALA A 7 -4.43 2.10 9.79
N SER A 8 -5.15 3.21 9.66
CA SER A 8 -4.94 4.41 10.46
C SER A 8 -5.15 4.13 11.95
N VAL A 9 -6.27 3.47 12.30
CA VAL A 9 -6.59 3.15 13.69
C VAL A 9 -5.58 2.17 14.27
N ILE A 10 -5.29 1.09 13.56
CA ILE A 10 -4.35 0.07 14.04
C ILE A 10 -2.95 0.67 14.21
N GLY A 11 -2.51 1.50 13.26
CA GLY A 11 -1.21 2.16 13.36
C GLY A 11 -1.10 3.06 14.58
N CYS A 12 -2.16 3.83 14.86
CA CYS A 12 -2.21 4.67 16.05
C CYS A 12 -2.16 3.85 17.34
N MET A 13 -2.89 2.74 17.37
CA MET A 13 -2.91 1.85 18.52
C MET A 13 -1.57 1.17 18.77
N GLU A 14 -0.83 0.87 17.71
CA GLU A 14 0.51 0.28 17.79
C GLU A 14 1.60 1.31 18.09
N GLY A 15 1.27 2.59 18.12
CA GLY A 15 2.22 3.63 18.49
C GLY A 15 3.28 3.91 17.42
N LEU A 16 2.93 3.81 16.16
CA LEU A 16 3.87 4.09 15.08
C LEU A 16 4.30 5.57 15.13
N ASP A 17 5.56 5.83 14.74
CA ASP A 17 6.03 7.20 14.63
C ASP A 17 5.30 7.91 13.46
N ALA A 18 5.37 9.25 13.44
CA ALA A 18 4.62 10.04 12.47
C ALA A 18 4.97 9.68 11.02
N ARG A 19 6.24 9.43 10.74
CA ARG A 19 6.68 9.08 9.39
C ARG A 19 6.17 7.72 8.95
N THR A 20 6.27 6.73 9.82
CA THR A 20 5.77 5.37 9.53
C THR A 20 4.26 5.37 9.40
N GLN A 21 3.57 6.11 10.24
CA GLN A 21 2.12 6.26 10.17
C GLN A 21 1.69 6.88 8.84
N GLU A 22 2.37 7.94 8.40
CA GLU A 22 2.06 8.59 7.13
C GLU A 22 2.31 7.64 5.95
N THR A 23 3.43 6.91 5.98
CA THR A 23 3.76 5.92 4.96
C THR A 23 2.66 4.87 4.86
N LEU A 24 2.23 4.34 5.99
CA LEU A 24 1.17 3.34 6.05
C LEU A 24 -0.15 3.89 5.49
N GLU A 25 -0.53 5.09 5.89
CA GLU A 25 -1.79 5.68 5.46
C GLU A 25 -1.80 5.96 3.96
N LEU A 26 -0.70 6.46 3.41
CA LEU A 26 -0.59 6.68 1.96
C LEU A 26 -0.60 5.36 1.20
N ALA A 27 0.08 4.34 1.70
CA ALA A 27 0.06 3.02 1.09
C ALA A 27 -1.37 2.44 1.11
N ALA A 28 -2.09 2.61 2.21
CA ALA A 28 -3.46 2.14 2.32
C ALA A 28 -4.40 2.85 1.33
N LEU A 29 -4.20 4.15 1.13
CA LEU A 29 -4.99 4.90 0.14
C LEU A 29 -4.72 4.41 -1.28
N LEU A 30 -3.50 4.01 -1.58
CA LEU A 30 -3.05 3.71 -2.93
C LEU A 30 -2.89 2.21 -3.20
N HIS A 31 -3.20 1.33 -2.23
CA HIS A 31 -2.89 -0.10 -2.36
C HIS A 31 -3.57 -0.75 -3.57
N ASP A 32 -4.74 -0.26 -3.97
CA ASP A 32 -5.48 -0.80 -5.11
C ASP A 32 -5.31 0.00 -6.39
N ILE A 33 -4.34 0.94 -6.43
CA ILE A 33 -4.17 1.82 -7.58
C ILE A 33 -3.86 1.06 -8.88
N GLY A 34 -3.32 -0.16 -8.75
CA GLY A 34 -2.98 -0.99 -9.90
C GLY A 34 -4.15 -1.76 -10.51
N ILE A 35 -5.33 -1.76 -9.88
CA ILE A 35 -6.46 -2.57 -10.34
C ILE A 35 -6.87 -2.22 -11.76
N LYS A 36 -7.10 -0.95 -12.03
CA LYS A 36 -7.55 -0.50 -13.35
C LYS A 36 -6.54 -0.88 -14.44
N ARG A 37 -5.27 -0.63 -14.19
CA ARG A 37 -4.20 -0.97 -15.14
C ARG A 37 -4.09 -2.48 -15.35
N SER A 38 -4.26 -3.25 -14.27
CA SER A 38 -4.23 -4.71 -14.36
C SER A 38 -5.37 -5.24 -15.22
N GLU A 39 -6.57 -4.71 -15.03
CA GLU A 39 -7.72 -5.12 -15.83
C GLU A 39 -7.55 -4.75 -17.29
N GLU A 40 -7.02 -3.56 -17.59
CA GLU A 40 -6.76 -3.13 -18.96
C GLU A 40 -5.71 -4.01 -19.65
N LYS A 41 -4.66 -4.36 -18.92
CA LYS A 41 -3.49 -5.03 -19.50
C LYS A 41 -3.61 -6.55 -19.53
N TYR A 42 -4.18 -7.13 -18.46
CA TYR A 42 -4.25 -8.58 -18.28
C TYR A 42 -5.66 -9.13 -18.25
N GLN A 43 -6.66 -8.26 -18.29
CA GLN A 43 -8.07 -8.62 -18.14
C GLN A 43 -8.33 -9.35 -16.81
N SER A 44 -7.55 -8.98 -15.79
CA SER A 44 -7.62 -9.59 -14.47
C SER A 44 -7.06 -8.62 -13.44
N SER A 45 -7.67 -8.60 -12.26
CA SER A 45 -7.16 -7.83 -11.12
C SER A 45 -6.59 -8.75 -10.03
N ALA A 46 -6.12 -9.94 -10.41
CA ALA A 46 -5.49 -10.86 -9.45
C ALA A 46 -4.31 -10.21 -8.73
N GLY A 47 -4.07 -10.64 -7.49
CA GLY A 47 -3.04 -10.04 -6.64
C GLY A 47 -1.68 -9.82 -7.30
N PRO A 48 -1.10 -10.82 -7.99
CA PRO A 48 0.20 -10.63 -8.64
C PRO A 48 0.22 -9.50 -9.66
N TYR A 49 -0.87 -9.30 -10.40
CA TYR A 49 -0.95 -8.21 -11.37
C TYR A 49 -1.06 -6.86 -10.68
N GLN A 50 -1.82 -6.78 -9.59
CA GLN A 50 -1.90 -5.56 -8.78
C GLN A 50 -0.54 -5.19 -8.21
N GLU A 51 0.21 -6.18 -7.73
CA GLU A 51 1.55 -5.94 -7.18
C GLU A 51 2.54 -5.50 -8.26
N LEU A 52 2.34 -5.92 -9.49
CA LEU A 52 3.21 -5.55 -10.60
C LEU A 52 2.89 -4.15 -11.13
N GLU A 53 1.61 -3.82 -11.30
CA GLU A 53 1.19 -2.56 -11.91
C GLU A 53 0.98 -1.43 -10.91
N GLY A 54 0.74 -1.75 -9.64
CA GLY A 54 0.50 -0.74 -8.60
C GLY A 54 1.65 0.22 -8.37
N PRO A 55 2.88 -0.27 -8.11
CA PRO A 55 4.01 0.61 -7.82
C PRO A 55 4.29 1.67 -8.89
N PRO A 56 4.33 1.35 -10.19
CA PRO A 56 4.53 2.38 -11.20
C PRO A 56 3.43 3.44 -11.21
N GLU A 57 2.18 3.03 -11.01
CA GLU A 57 1.07 3.99 -10.98
C GLU A 57 1.14 4.87 -9.73
N ALA A 58 1.49 4.30 -8.58
CA ALA A 58 1.67 5.05 -7.35
C ALA A 58 2.83 6.04 -7.48
N GLU A 59 3.94 5.62 -8.09
CA GLU A 59 5.10 6.49 -8.28
C GLU A 59 4.74 7.71 -9.12
N LYS A 60 3.98 7.52 -10.20
CA LYS A 60 3.53 8.64 -11.04
C LYS A 60 2.70 9.63 -10.24
N LEU A 61 1.77 9.13 -9.44
CA LEU A 61 0.91 10.00 -8.64
C LEU A 61 1.69 10.72 -7.56
N LEU A 62 2.57 10.01 -6.85
CA LEU A 62 3.35 10.57 -5.75
C LEU A 62 4.42 11.57 -6.23
N ALA A 63 4.84 11.46 -7.49
CA ALA A 63 5.80 12.40 -8.07
C ALA A 63 5.27 13.84 -8.11
N GLU A 64 3.95 14.01 -8.09
CA GLU A 64 3.33 15.34 -8.06
C GLU A 64 3.41 15.98 -6.66
N PHE A 65 3.76 15.22 -5.65
CA PHE A 65 3.91 15.70 -4.28
C PHE A 65 5.39 15.69 -3.90
N SER A 66 5.80 16.61 -3.04
CA SER A 66 7.21 16.72 -2.67
C SER A 66 7.58 15.77 -1.52
N LEU A 67 7.30 14.50 -1.68
CA LEU A 67 7.68 13.47 -0.72
C LEU A 67 9.15 13.10 -0.93
N ASP A 68 9.84 12.71 0.14
CA ASP A 68 11.21 12.25 -0.02
C ASP A 68 11.25 10.86 -0.69
N CYS A 69 12.40 10.58 -1.31
CA CYS A 69 12.57 9.34 -2.09
C CYS A 69 12.37 8.09 -1.26
N SER A 70 12.85 8.08 -0.02
CA SER A 70 12.76 6.88 0.81
C SER A 70 11.32 6.57 1.22
N MET A 71 10.49 7.58 1.45
CA MET A 71 9.08 7.38 1.74
C MET A 71 8.35 6.85 0.50
N THR A 72 8.60 7.44 -0.67
CA THR A 72 8.01 6.99 -1.93
C THR A 72 8.41 5.56 -2.23
N GLU A 73 9.68 5.20 -2.05
CA GLU A 73 10.15 3.83 -2.25
C GLU A 73 9.44 2.84 -1.33
N ARG A 74 9.28 3.20 -0.05
CA ARG A 74 8.61 2.32 0.91
C ARG A 74 7.12 2.15 0.57
N ILE A 75 6.44 3.23 0.19
CA ILE A 75 5.03 3.18 -0.23
C ILE A 75 4.88 2.25 -1.43
N CYS A 76 5.72 2.40 -2.44
CA CYS A 76 5.70 1.55 -3.62
C CYS A 76 5.98 0.09 -3.27
N TRP A 77 6.93 -0.15 -2.36
CA TRP A 77 7.24 -1.50 -1.90
C TRP A 77 6.04 -2.14 -1.20
N LEU A 78 5.37 -1.39 -0.32
CA LEU A 78 4.18 -1.87 0.37
C LEU A 78 3.08 -2.24 -0.61
N ILE A 79 2.83 -1.38 -1.61
CA ILE A 79 1.83 -1.64 -2.63
C ILE A 79 2.20 -2.87 -3.44
N GLY A 80 3.48 -3.03 -3.76
CA GLY A 80 3.96 -4.17 -4.54
C GLY A 80 3.96 -5.49 -3.79
N HIS A 81 3.71 -5.49 -2.49
CA HIS A 81 3.77 -6.70 -1.66
C HIS A 81 2.51 -6.94 -0.83
N HIS A 82 1.47 -6.11 -0.96
CA HIS A 82 0.31 -6.21 -0.07
C HIS A 82 -0.52 -7.48 -0.25
N HIS A 83 -0.34 -8.22 -1.33
CA HIS A 83 -0.95 -9.53 -1.53
C HIS A 83 0.05 -10.68 -1.33
N THR A 84 1.26 -10.39 -0.87
CA THR A 84 2.28 -11.38 -0.57
C THR A 84 2.37 -11.53 0.93
N TYR A 85 1.97 -12.68 1.46
CA TYR A 85 1.79 -12.88 2.90
C TYR A 85 2.93 -13.62 3.56
N THR A 86 4.04 -13.80 2.87
CA THR A 86 5.25 -14.41 3.40
C THR A 86 6.30 -13.35 3.65
N ASP A 87 7.18 -13.60 4.62
CA ASP A 87 8.32 -12.74 4.88
C ASP A 87 7.92 -11.29 5.16
N ILE A 88 6.93 -11.12 6.06
CA ILE A 88 6.42 -9.80 6.42
C ILE A 88 7.50 -9.03 7.19
N GLN A 89 7.90 -7.88 6.65
CA GLN A 89 8.94 -7.04 7.21
C GLN A 89 8.40 -5.66 7.55
N GLY A 90 8.47 -5.31 8.81
CA GLY A 90 8.07 -4.01 9.30
C GLY A 90 6.60 -3.95 9.70
N MET A 91 6.32 -3.10 10.68
CA MET A 91 4.98 -2.96 11.24
C MET A 91 4.02 -2.33 10.25
N ASP A 92 4.48 -1.41 9.40
CA ASP A 92 3.64 -0.80 8.36
C ASP A 92 3.11 -1.85 7.38
N TYR A 93 3.96 -2.78 6.96
CA TYR A 93 3.58 -3.86 6.07
C TYR A 93 2.58 -4.79 6.76
N GLN A 94 2.87 -5.20 7.99
CA GLN A 94 1.99 -6.08 8.74
C GLN A 94 0.61 -5.45 8.92
N ILE A 95 0.54 -4.18 9.29
CA ILE A 95 -0.72 -3.49 9.50
C ILE A 95 -1.50 -3.35 8.20
N LEU A 96 -0.82 -3.03 7.09
CA LEU A 96 -1.48 -2.92 5.80
C LEU A 96 -2.12 -4.25 5.40
N VAL A 97 -1.39 -5.35 5.56
CA VAL A 97 -1.91 -6.69 5.25
C VAL A 97 -3.10 -7.02 6.14
N GLU A 98 -3.00 -6.75 7.44
CA GLU A 98 -4.09 -7.01 8.39
C GLU A 98 -5.33 -6.20 8.04
N ALA A 99 -5.16 -4.92 7.72
CA ALA A 99 -6.28 -4.04 7.37
C ALA A 99 -6.96 -4.51 6.08
N ASP A 100 -6.18 -4.94 5.10
CA ASP A 100 -6.73 -5.46 3.86
C ASP A 100 -7.53 -6.75 4.10
N PHE A 101 -7.05 -7.63 4.96
CA PHE A 101 -7.79 -8.83 5.36
C PHE A 101 -9.11 -8.52 6.05
N LEU A 102 -9.14 -7.49 6.89
CA LEU A 102 -10.37 -7.12 7.59
C LEU A 102 -11.45 -6.62 6.65
N VAL A 103 -11.06 -6.05 5.52
CA VAL A 103 -12.01 -5.52 4.51
C VAL A 103 -12.39 -6.62 3.51
N ASN A 104 -11.45 -7.42 3.12
CA ASN A 104 -11.61 -8.45 2.10
C ASN A 104 -11.55 -9.84 2.70
#